data_0cb3df5f4c2be2c45132bc127ad009a3
#
_entry.id   0cb3df5f4c2be2c45132bc127ad009a3
#
_cell.length_a   1.000
_cell.length_b   1.000
_cell.length_c   1.000
_cell.angle_alpha   90.00
_cell.angle_beta   90.00
_cell.angle_gamma   90.00
#
_symmetry.space_group_name_H-M   'P 1'
#
loop_
_entity.id
_entity.type
_entity.pdbx_description
1 polymer ?
#
loop_
_entity_poly.entity_id
_entity_poly.type
_entity_poly.pdbx_seq_one_letter_code
_entity_poly.pdbx_strand_id
1 'polypeptide(L)'
;MSADKNRVYIFDTTMRDGEQSPGASMSLEEKLQISNLFDQIGVDIIEAGFPVASKGDFEAVSEVSKILKTSIPCGLSRHIKKDIDACNEALKSAERFRIHTFISTSPLHMKHKLNKSSEEVLEAIKDHV
;
A
#
# COMPACT_ATOMS: atom_id res chain seq x y z
N MET A 1 -9.13 22.37 -12.66
CA MET A 1 -7.69 22.48 -13.00
C MET A 1 -7.31 21.28 -13.84
N SER A 2 -6.80 21.48 -15.04
CA SER A 2 -6.25 20.37 -15.82
C SER A 2 -5.01 19.85 -15.10
N ALA A 3 -4.96 18.54 -14.83
CA ALA A 3 -3.75 17.93 -14.28
C ALA A 3 -2.58 18.22 -15.24
N ASP A 4 -1.47 18.71 -14.70
CA ASP A 4 -0.25 18.89 -15.49
C ASP A 4 0.20 17.51 -16.02
N LYS A 5 0.08 17.32 -17.32
CA LYS A 5 0.40 16.05 -18.00
C LYS A 5 1.88 15.66 -17.89
N ASN A 6 2.73 16.60 -17.50
CA ASN A 6 4.18 16.38 -17.35
C ASN A 6 4.59 16.15 -15.88
N ARG A 7 3.65 16.18 -14.93
CA ARG A 7 3.96 15.93 -13.51
C ARG A 7 4.28 14.45 -13.29
N VAL A 8 5.41 14.19 -12.65
CA VAL A 8 5.81 12.88 -12.14
C VAL A 8 5.37 12.79 -10.67
N TYR A 9 4.74 11.69 -10.30
CA TYR A 9 4.36 11.39 -8.92
C TYR A 9 5.37 10.43 -8.33
N ILE A 10 5.86 10.75 -7.13
CA ILE A 10 6.77 9.90 -6.37
C ILE A 10 5.96 9.00 -5.45
N PHE A 11 6.12 7.70 -5.63
CA PHE A 11 5.53 6.65 -4.79
C PHE A 11 6.65 5.98 -3.99
N ASP A 12 6.74 6.27 -2.70
CA ASP A 12 7.75 5.70 -1.81
C ASP A 12 7.25 4.41 -1.18
N THR A 13 8.08 3.38 -1.17
CA THR A 13 7.81 2.05 -0.59
C THR A 13 8.82 1.66 0.48
N THR A 14 9.58 2.59 1.01
CA THR A 14 10.64 2.35 2.01
C THR A 14 10.11 1.58 3.22
N MET A 15 8.96 1.98 3.75
CA MET A 15 8.38 1.40 4.96
C MET A 15 7.61 0.08 4.71
N ARG A 16 7.45 -0.33 3.47
CA ARG A 16 6.84 -1.61 3.13
C ARG A 16 7.84 -2.54 2.45
N ASP A 17 8.28 -2.21 1.23
CA ASP A 17 9.22 -3.03 0.46
C ASP A 17 10.64 -2.95 1.03
N GLY A 18 11.08 -1.76 1.37
CA GLY A 18 12.40 -1.53 1.97
C GLY A 18 12.60 -2.26 3.29
N GLU A 19 11.57 -2.31 4.13
CA GLU A 19 11.59 -3.02 5.42
C GLU A 19 11.75 -4.55 5.28
N GLN A 20 11.45 -5.12 4.14
CA GLN A 20 11.65 -6.55 3.87
C GLN A 20 13.14 -6.92 3.70
N SER A 21 14.02 -5.94 3.56
CA SER A 21 15.46 -6.18 3.52
C SER A 21 15.97 -6.65 4.89
N PRO A 22 16.91 -7.62 4.95
CA PRO A 22 17.48 -8.08 6.20
C PRO A 22 18.06 -6.93 7.03
N GLY A 23 17.61 -6.82 8.30
CA GLY A 23 18.09 -5.79 9.22
C GLY A 23 17.46 -4.40 9.05
N ALA A 24 16.47 -4.26 8.16
CA ALA A 24 15.81 -2.98 7.88
C ALA A 24 14.43 -2.83 8.57
N SER A 25 14.11 -3.72 9.52
CA SER A 25 12.87 -3.61 10.30
C SER A 25 12.83 -2.32 11.10
N MET A 26 11.70 -1.64 11.06
CA MET A 26 11.48 -0.35 11.73
C MET A 26 10.43 -0.47 12.84
N SER A 27 10.66 0.23 13.94
CA SER A 27 9.65 0.45 14.98
C SER A 27 8.55 1.39 14.46
N LEU A 28 7.40 1.42 15.13
CA LEU A 28 6.34 2.38 14.84
C LEU A 28 6.84 3.82 14.89
N GLU A 29 7.63 4.15 15.91
CA GLU A 29 8.18 5.50 16.08
C GLU A 29 9.08 5.92 14.91
N GLU A 30 9.95 5.03 14.45
CA GLU A 30 10.82 5.27 13.29
C GLU A 30 9.98 5.46 12.01
N LYS A 31 8.94 4.66 11.80
CA LYS A 31 8.01 4.83 10.67
C LYS A 31 7.31 6.20 10.71
N LEU A 32 6.87 6.65 11.88
CA LEU A 32 6.25 7.97 12.02
C LEU A 32 7.24 9.11 11.75
N GLN A 33 8.48 8.99 12.20
CA GLN A 33 9.53 9.99 11.93
C GLN A 33 9.83 10.08 10.43
N ILE A 34 10.02 8.93 9.77
CA ILE A 34 10.28 8.86 8.32
C ILE A 34 9.08 9.42 7.53
N SER A 35 7.85 9.06 7.93
CA SER A 35 6.64 9.56 7.30
C SER A 35 6.52 11.08 7.35
N ASN A 36 6.80 11.67 8.51
CA ASN A 36 6.82 13.13 8.65
C ASN A 36 7.89 13.78 7.76
N LEU A 37 9.08 13.19 7.68
CA LEU A 37 10.14 13.71 6.82
C LEU A 37 9.72 13.64 5.34
N PHE A 38 9.17 12.53 4.90
CA PHE A 38 8.71 12.35 3.52
C PHE A 38 7.56 13.31 3.15
N ASP A 39 6.63 13.54 4.09
CA ASP A 39 5.56 14.52 3.92
C ASP A 39 6.12 15.95 3.75
N GLN A 40 7.12 16.32 4.55
CA GLN A 40 7.78 17.63 4.49
C GLN A 40 8.56 17.87 3.20
N ILE A 41 9.24 16.86 2.66
CA ILE A 41 9.99 16.97 1.40
C ILE A 41 9.13 16.79 0.16
N GLY A 42 7.83 16.51 0.32
CA GLY A 42 6.87 16.49 -0.77
C GLY A 42 6.78 15.17 -1.54
N VAL A 43 7.03 14.03 -0.90
CA VAL A 43 6.69 12.72 -1.48
C VAL A 43 5.18 12.66 -1.69
N ASP A 44 4.73 12.25 -2.88
CA ASP A 44 3.30 12.29 -3.21
C ASP A 44 2.51 11.17 -2.53
N ILE A 45 3.07 9.95 -2.50
CA ILE A 45 2.39 8.76 -1.94
C ILE A 45 3.39 7.98 -1.09
N ILE A 46 2.96 7.58 0.10
CA ILE A 46 3.79 6.84 1.07
C ILE A 46 3.11 5.52 1.38
N GLU A 47 3.71 4.39 0.96
CA GLU A 47 3.25 3.05 1.29
C GLU A 47 3.79 2.64 2.66
N ALA A 48 2.91 2.69 3.66
CA ALA A 48 3.30 2.57 5.07
C ALA A 48 3.40 1.13 5.57
N GLY A 49 2.84 0.16 4.85
CA GLY A 49 2.89 -1.24 5.25
C GLY A 49 1.84 -2.11 4.58
N PHE A 50 1.68 -3.33 5.12
CA PHE A 50 0.72 -4.33 4.66
C PHE A 50 -0.24 -4.70 5.82
N PRO A 51 -1.38 -4.02 5.97
CA PRO A 51 -2.23 -4.09 7.17
C PRO A 51 -2.68 -5.49 7.58
N VAL A 52 -2.84 -6.41 6.63
CA VAL A 52 -3.28 -7.78 6.94
C VAL A 52 -2.14 -8.68 7.41
N ALA A 53 -0.89 -8.29 7.22
CA ALA A 53 0.28 -9.11 7.54
C ALA A 53 0.44 -9.32 9.05
N SER A 54 0.24 -8.26 9.83
CA SER A 54 0.30 -8.30 11.29
C SER A 54 -0.49 -7.18 11.94
N LYS A 55 -0.73 -7.30 13.25
CA LYS A 55 -1.33 -6.23 14.04
C LYS A 55 -0.46 -4.96 14.06
N GLY A 56 0.87 -5.14 14.10
CA GLY A 56 1.82 -4.02 14.06
C GLY A 56 1.80 -3.28 12.73
N ASP A 57 1.69 -4.01 11.60
CA ASP A 57 1.52 -3.40 10.28
C ASP A 57 0.22 -2.61 10.16
N PHE A 58 -0.88 -3.17 10.68
CA PHE A 58 -2.16 -2.48 10.70
C PHE A 58 -2.06 -1.18 11.51
N GLU A 59 -1.47 -1.23 12.70
CA GLU A 59 -1.28 -0.07 13.56
C GLU A 59 -0.37 0.97 12.90
N ALA A 60 0.75 0.57 12.29
CA ALA A 60 1.66 1.47 11.60
C ALA A 60 0.97 2.22 10.45
N VAL A 61 0.23 1.51 9.59
CA VAL A 61 -0.54 2.14 8.50
C VAL A 61 -1.59 3.09 9.04
N SER A 62 -2.30 2.71 10.10
CA SER A 62 -3.30 3.56 10.75
C SER A 62 -2.70 4.83 11.35
N GLU A 63 -1.60 4.73 12.07
CA GLU A 63 -0.97 5.91 12.70
C GLU A 63 -0.33 6.82 11.65
N VAL A 64 0.34 6.26 10.61
CA VAL A 64 0.85 7.06 9.50
C VAL A 64 -0.28 7.82 8.80
N SER A 65 -1.44 7.16 8.58
CA SER A 65 -2.59 7.80 7.93
C SER A 65 -3.13 9.04 8.66
N LYS A 66 -2.93 9.11 9.98
CA LYS A 66 -3.39 10.23 10.82
C LYS A 66 -2.46 11.43 10.79
N ILE A 67 -1.17 11.23 10.54
CA ILE A 67 -0.16 12.29 10.68
C ILE A 67 0.19 12.99 9.36
N LEU A 68 -0.03 12.33 8.21
CA LEU A 68 0.28 12.91 6.90
C LEU A 68 -0.66 14.08 6.58
N LYS A 69 -0.09 15.18 6.07
CA LYS A 69 -0.82 16.42 5.75
C LYS A 69 -0.96 16.63 4.25
N THR A 70 0.09 16.33 3.50
CA THR A 70 0.16 16.57 2.06
C THR A 70 0.32 15.30 1.25
N SER A 71 1.15 14.37 1.72
CA SER A 71 1.32 13.06 1.12
C SER A 71 0.06 12.20 1.27
N ILE A 72 -0.16 11.32 0.32
CA ILE A 72 -1.28 10.37 0.33
C ILE A 72 -0.80 9.08 0.98
N PRO A 73 -1.34 8.67 2.15
CA PRO A 73 -1.03 7.38 2.72
C PRO A 73 -1.54 6.24 1.84
N CYS A 74 -0.74 5.18 1.77
CA CYS A 74 -1.04 3.98 1.01
C CYS A 74 -0.76 2.73 1.83
N GLY A 75 -1.56 1.71 1.63
CA GLY A 75 -1.33 0.38 2.17
C GLY A 75 -1.32 -0.67 1.07
N LEU A 76 -0.50 -1.71 1.24
CA LEU A 76 -0.49 -2.86 0.35
C LEU A 76 -1.65 -3.79 0.67
N SER A 77 -2.24 -4.38 -0.36
CA SER A 77 -3.30 -5.38 -0.25
C SER A 77 -3.14 -6.43 -1.36
N ARG A 78 -3.37 -7.70 -1.04
CA ARG A 78 -3.65 -8.67 -2.10
C ARG A 78 -5.04 -8.38 -2.67
N HIS A 79 -5.32 -8.87 -3.88
CA HIS A 79 -6.60 -8.69 -4.58
C HIS A 79 -7.74 -9.57 -4.00
N ILE A 80 -7.82 -9.68 -2.68
CA ILE A 80 -8.89 -10.41 -1.98
C ILE A 80 -9.61 -9.49 -1.03
N LYS A 81 -10.92 -9.62 -0.96
CA LYS A 81 -11.81 -8.72 -0.21
C LYS A 81 -11.35 -8.48 1.23
N LYS A 82 -10.96 -9.53 1.95
CA LYS A 82 -10.50 -9.42 3.34
C LYS A 82 -9.31 -8.48 3.50
N ASP A 83 -8.34 -8.53 2.58
CA ASP A 83 -7.13 -7.70 2.65
C ASP A 83 -7.46 -6.25 2.28
N ILE A 84 -8.31 -6.06 1.27
CA ILE A 84 -8.80 -4.74 0.84
C ILE A 84 -9.58 -4.07 1.97
N ASP A 85 -10.50 -4.79 2.62
CA ASP A 85 -11.28 -4.29 3.76
C ASP A 85 -10.36 -3.90 4.93
N ALA A 86 -9.37 -4.71 5.26
CA ALA A 86 -8.40 -4.41 6.32
C ALA A 86 -7.56 -3.18 5.99
N CYS A 87 -7.15 -3.04 4.73
CA CYS A 87 -6.40 -1.87 4.26
C CYS A 87 -7.25 -0.59 4.31
N ASN A 88 -8.50 -0.67 3.86
CA ASN A 88 -9.45 0.43 3.95
C ASN A 88 -9.68 0.85 5.41
N GLU A 89 -9.87 -0.10 6.31
CA GLU A 89 -10.08 0.17 7.74
C GLU A 89 -8.86 0.86 8.37
N ALA A 90 -7.64 0.44 8.02
CA ALA A 90 -6.41 1.06 8.52
C ALA A 90 -6.25 2.51 8.01
N LEU A 91 -6.68 2.79 6.78
CA LEU A 91 -6.48 4.09 6.13
C LEU A 91 -7.63 5.08 6.32
N LYS A 92 -8.77 4.68 6.86
CA LYS A 92 -10.00 5.48 6.94
C LYS A 92 -9.87 6.82 7.68
N SER A 93 -8.81 7.00 8.47
CA SER A 93 -8.54 8.26 9.18
C SER A 93 -8.00 9.37 8.25
N ALA A 94 -7.49 9.03 7.09
CA ALA A 94 -7.02 10.00 6.11
C ALA A 94 -8.18 10.49 5.24
N GLU A 95 -8.17 11.79 4.92
CA GLU A 95 -9.13 12.38 3.97
C GLU A 95 -9.01 11.78 2.56
N ARG A 96 -7.77 11.46 2.16
CA ARG A 96 -7.44 10.81 0.88
C ARG A 96 -6.42 9.71 1.15
N PHE A 97 -6.65 8.55 0.59
CA PHE A 97 -5.72 7.42 0.70
C PHE A 97 -5.71 6.59 -0.58
N ARG A 98 -4.76 5.67 -0.69
CA ARG A 98 -4.69 4.66 -1.75
C ARG A 98 -4.58 3.26 -1.18
N ILE A 99 -5.19 2.31 -1.88
CA ILE A 99 -4.96 0.89 -1.67
C ILE A 99 -4.18 0.39 -2.86
N HIS A 100 -2.96 -0.09 -2.62
CA HIS A 100 -2.12 -0.69 -3.63
C HIS A 100 -2.41 -2.18 -3.68
N THR A 101 -3.00 -2.65 -4.77
CA THR A 101 -3.29 -4.06 -4.97
C THR A 101 -2.54 -4.62 -6.18
N PHE A 102 -2.30 -5.91 -6.17
CA PHE A 102 -1.62 -6.63 -7.25
C PHE A 102 -2.15 -8.03 -7.41
N ILE A 103 -1.98 -8.59 -8.60
CA ILE A 103 -2.26 -9.99 -8.90
C ILE A 103 -1.17 -10.55 -9.83
N SER A 104 -0.79 -11.80 -9.60
CA SER A 104 0.19 -12.47 -10.45
C SER A 104 -0.44 -12.89 -11.78
N THR A 105 0.19 -12.50 -12.90
CA THR A 105 -0.32 -12.74 -14.26
C THR A 105 0.58 -13.66 -15.10
N SER A 106 1.73 -14.10 -14.56
CA SER A 106 2.57 -15.05 -15.29
C SER A 106 1.90 -16.43 -15.37
N PRO A 107 2.00 -17.17 -16.50
CA PRO A 107 1.41 -18.50 -16.64
C PRO A 107 1.80 -19.46 -15.52
N LEU A 108 3.05 -19.41 -15.07
CA LEU A 108 3.56 -20.22 -13.97
C LEU A 108 2.83 -19.92 -12.66
N HIS A 109 2.69 -18.65 -12.30
CA HIS A 109 2.02 -18.24 -11.06
C HIS A 109 0.51 -18.44 -11.12
N MET A 110 -0.13 -18.18 -12.24
CA MET A 110 -1.56 -18.45 -12.41
C MET A 110 -1.85 -19.94 -12.19
N LYS A 111 -1.04 -20.83 -12.80
CA LYS A 111 -1.22 -22.27 -12.70
C LYS A 111 -0.88 -22.84 -11.32
N HIS A 112 0.25 -22.45 -10.73
CA HIS A 112 0.80 -23.10 -9.53
C HIS A 112 0.55 -22.36 -8.21
N LYS A 113 0.32 -21.05 -8.27
CA LYS A 113 0.07 -20.23 -7.09
C LYS A 113 -1.40 -19.88 -6.91
N LEU A 114 -2.07 -19.47 -8.00
CA LEU A 114 -3.46 -19.05 -7.96
C LEU A 114 -4.43 -20.19 -8.30
N ASN A 115 -3.97 -21.23 -9.02
CA ASN A 115 -4.80 -22.30 -9.59
C ASN A 115 -5.99 -21.75 -10.39
N LYS A 116 -5.73 -20.74 -11.23
CA LYS A 116 -6.72 -20.00 -12.02
C LYS A 116 -6.30 -19.89 -13.47
N SER A 117 -7.28 -19.88 -14.36
CA SER A 117 -7.10 -19.51 -15.77
C SER A 117 -6.90 -17.99 -15.91
N SER A 118 -6.49 -17.54 -17.10
CA SER A 118 -6.37 -16.12 -17.43
C SER A 118 -7.68 -15.36 -17.28
N GLU A 119 -8.79 -16.00 -17.70
CA GLU A 119 -10.15 -15.46 -17.63
C GLU A 119 -10.60 -15.31 -16.18
N GLU A 120 -10.35 -16.30 -15.34
CA GLU A 120 -10.66 -16.27 -13.91
C GLU A 120 -9.83 -15.21 -13.15
N VAL A 121 -8.59 -14.96 -13.60
CA VAL A 121 -7.75 -13.89 -13.04
C VAL A 121 -8.30 -12.51 -13.42
N LEU A 122 -8.74 -12.33 -14.68
CA LEU A 122 -9.37 -11.09 -15.13
C LEU A 122 -10.69 -10.82 -14.40
N GLU A 123 -11.50 -11.85 -14.18
CA GLU A 123 -12.75 -11.72 -13.42
C GLU A 123 -12.48 -11.32 -11.98
N ALA A 124 -11.51 -11.96 -11.30
CA ALA A 124 -11.11 -11.60 -9.95
C ALA A 124 -10.63 -10.15 -9.82
N ILE A 125 -9.99 -9.59 -10.86
CA ILE A 125 -9.62 -8.17 -10.88
C ILE A 125 -10.88 -7.30 -10.93
N LYS A 126 -11.84 -7.60 -11.78
CA LYS A 126 -13.09 -6.81 -11.90
C LYS A 126 -13.92 -6.82 -10.63
N ASP A 127 -13.93 -7.94 -9.91
CA ASP A 127 -14.73 -8.10 -8.70
C ASP A 127 -14.19 -7.32 -7.50
N HIS A 128 -12.88 -6.96 -7.51
CA HIS A 128 -12.19 -6.45 -6.33
C HIS A 128 -11.48 -5.09 -6.56
N VAL A 129 -11.56 -4.54 -7.76
CA VAL A 129 -11.04 -3.23 -8.15
C VAL A 129 -12.13 -2.37 -8.79
#